data_9e3303441beb02e23bdd64050be91e6e
#
_entry.id   9e3303441beb02e23bdd64050be91e6e
#
_cell.length_a   1.000
_cell.length_b   1.000
_cell.length_c   1.000
_cell.angle_alpha   90.00
_cell.angle_beta   90.00
_cell.angle_gamma   90.00
#
_symmetry.space_group_name_H-M   'P 1'
#
loop_
_entity.id
_entity.type
_entity.pdbx_description
1 polymer ?
#
loop_
_entity_poly.entity_id
_entity_poly.type
_entity_poly.pdbx_seq_one_letter_code
_entity_poly.pdbx_strand_id
1 'polypeptide(L)'
;MKKAKPWIAAALLLGILIRPNAAVAGAQRAMRVWCTCVAPALFPFLALMPVLTGPEACAAYNSLLSGPMRRLFHLPGAAATAALIGMIAGSPGGAIAVCRIARSGGLRASEARRIALAVSGVSPAYLMLGVGFGLYGSMSLGLALAAIQLCIQLALLLLLRAVPVSYTHLTLPTIPWV
;
A
#
# COMPACT_ATOMS: atom_id res chain seq x y z
N MET A 1 12.52 9.68 -23.92
CA MET A 1 12.51 8.57 -22.96
C MET A 1 11.82 7.27 -23.44
N LYS A 2 10.86 7.31 -24.40
CA LYS A 2 10.17 6.07 -24.88
C LYS A 2 11.08 5.11 -25.67
N LYS A 3 12.09 5.61 -26.38
CA LYS A 3 12.99 4.79 -27.24
C LYS A 3 14.12 4.04 -26.47
N ALA A 4 14.42 4.42 -25.22
CA ALA A 4 15.48 3.77 -24.44
C ALA A 4 15.04 2.47 -23.73
N LYS A 5 13.72 2.30 -23.47
CA LYS A 5 13.19 1.14 -22.75
C LYS A 5 13.55 -0.22 -23.38
N PRO A 6 13.40 -0.43 -24.71
CA PRO A 6 13.74 -1.74 -25.30
C PRO A 6 15.23 -2.04 -25.22
N TRP A 7 16.10 -1.05 -25.34
CA TRP A 7 17.54 -1.24 -25.24
C TRP A 7 17.99 -1.60 -23.83
N ILE A 8 17.38 -0.99 -22.80
CA ILE A 8 17.64 -1.36 -21.41
C ILE A 8 17.19 -2.79 -21.13
N ALA A 9 16.00 -3.18 -21.60
CA ALA A 9 15.52 -4.54 -21.47
C ALA A 9 16.42 -5.55 -22.17
N ALA A 10 16.88 -5.25 -23.39
CA ALA A 10 17.80 -6.09 -24.15
C ALA A 10 19.15 -6.24 -23.44
N ALA A 11 19.70 -5.15 -22.87
CA ALA A 11 20.95 -5.19 -22.12
C ALA A 11 20.84 -6.03 -20.85
N LEU A 12 19.71 -5.92 -20.12
CA LEU A 12 19.44 -6.76 -18.95
C LEU A 12 19.33 -8.25 -19.33
N LEU A 13 18.62 -8.55 -20.41
CA LEU A 13 18.51 -9.92 -20.92
C LEU A 13 19.87 -10.50 -21.27
N LEU A 14 20.68 -9.71 -21.98
CA LEU A 14 22.03 -10.10 -22.34
C LEU A 14 22.90 -10.35 -21.10
N GLY A 15 22.80 -9.51 -20.08
CA GLY A 15 23.48 -9.69 -18.79
C GLY A 15 23.12 -11.00 -18.10
N ILE A 16 21.82 -11.38 -18.12
CA ILE A 16 21.35 -12.66 -17.58
C ILE A 16 21.94 -13.83 -18.36
N LEU A 17 22.01 -13.75 -19.71
CA LEU A 17 22.56 -14.80 -20.58
C LEU A 17 24.07 -14.94 -20.43
N ILE A 18 24.79 -13.85 -20.19
CA ILE A 18 26.25 -13.88 -20.00
C ILE A 18 26.62 -14.49 -18.65
N ARG A 19 25.80 -14.27 -17.59
CA ARG A 19 26.06 -14.79 -16.23
C ARG A 19 24.85 -15.53 -15.65
N PRO A 20 24.42 -16.65 -16.25
CA PRO A 20 23.21 -17.35 -15.84
C PRO A 20 23.26 -17.82 -14.38
N ASN A 21 24.39 -18.34 -13.91
CA ASN A 21 24.54 -18.81 -12.54
C ASN A 21 24.37 -17.68 -11.51
N ALA A 22 24.90 -16.49 -11.78
CA ALA A 22 24.74 -15.34 -10.90
C ALA A 22 23.28 -14.84 -10.88
N ALA A 23 22.63 -14.83 -12.04
CA ALA A 23 21.23 -14.45 -12.17
C ALA A 23 20.32 -15.43 -11.41
N VAL A 24 20.52 -16.74 -11.57
CA VAL A 24 19.76 -17.78 -10.85
C VAL A 24 20.00 -17.70 -9.35
N ALA A 25 21.25 -17.56 -8.91
CA ALA A 25 21.57 -17.42 -7.50
C ALA A 25 20.96 -16.14 -6.87
N GLY A 26 20.91 -15.05 -7.63
CA GLY A 26 20.22 -13.82 -7.23
C GLY A 26 18.71 -14.02 -7.09
N ALA A 27 18.08 -14.64 -8.07
CA ALA A 27 16.65 -14.96 -8.05
C ALA A 27 16.28 -15.90 -6.88
N GLN A 28 17.09 -16.94 -6.63
CA GLN A 28 16.89 -17.85 -5.50
C GLN A 28 16.97 -17.13 -4.15
N ARG A 29 17.94 -16.22 -3.97
CA ARG A 29 18.03 -15.40 -2.75
C ARG A 29 16.82 -14.50 -2.58
N ALA A 30 16.40 -13.81 -3.62
CA ALA A 30 15.22 -12.95 -3.59
C ALA A 30 13.94 -13.75 -3.28
N MET A 31 13.76 -14.92 -3.89
CA MET A 31 12.63 -15.82 -3.64
C MET A 31 12.64 -16.34 -2.20
N ARG A 32 13.79 -16.68 -1.66
CA ARG A 32 13.91 -17.12 -0.26
C ARG A 32 13.47 -16.01 0.68
N VAL A 33 13.99 -14.79 0.53
CA VAL A 33 13.59 -13.63 1.35
C VAL A 33 12.08 -13.38 1.21
N TRP A 34 11.55 -13.47 -0.01
CA TRP A 34 10.12 -13.28 -0.23
C TRP A 34 9.28 -14.33 0.50
N CYS A 35 9.62 -15.61 0.38
CA CYS A 35 8.87 -16.70 1.01
C CYS A 35 9.01 -16.73 2.54
N THR A 36 10.18 -16.36 3.08
CA THR A 36 10.42 -16.46 4.54
C THR A 36 10.04 -15.21 5.32
N CYS A 37 10.12 -14.03 4.69
CA CYS A 37 9.88 -12.75 5.39
C CYS A 37 8.66 -12.00 4.83
N VAL A 38 8.59 -11.81 3.50
CA VAL A 38 7.58 -10.94 2.90
C VAL A 38 6.20 -11.60 2.88
N ALA A 39 6.11 -12.82 2.34
CA ALA A 39 4.84 -13.51 2.22
C ALA A 39 4.17 -13.79 3.57
N PRO A 40 4.86 -14.32 4.60
CA PRO A 40 4.25 -14.50 5.93
C PRO A 40 3.81 -13.19 6.59
N ALA A 41 4.53 -12.09 6.37
CA ALA A 41 4.15 -10.79 6.92
C ALA A 41 2.91 -10.19 6.24
N LEU A 42 2.74 -10.40 4.93
CA LEU A 42 1.61 -9.82 4.18
C LEU A 42 0.37 -10.71 4.17
N PHE A 43 0.54 -12.03 4.19
CA PHE A 43 -0.55 -13.00 4.01
C PHE A 43 -1.70 -12.82 5.01
N PRO A 44 -1.49 -12.66 6.35
CA PRO A 44 -2.58 -12.48 7.29
C PRO A 44 -3.43 -11.25 6.99
N PHE A 45 -2.80 -10.14 6.60
CA PHE A 45 -3.50 -8.91 6.26
C PHE A 45 -4.34 -9.06 4.99
N LEU A 46 -3.78 -9.70 3.96
CA LEU A 46 -4.52 -9.94 2.71
C LEU A 46 -5.68 -10.90 2.92
N ALA A 47 -5.52 -11.94 3.74
CA ALA A 47 -6.55 -12.90 4.07
C ALA A 47 -7.70 -12.27 4.87
N LEU A 48 -7.39 -11.35 5.79
CA LEU A 48 -8.38 -10.65 6.60
C LEU A 48 -9.02 -9.44 5.89
N MET A 49 -8.47 -9.01 4.76
CA MET A 49 -8.95 -7.82 4.04
C MET A 49 -10.46 -7.84 3.73
N PRO A 50 -11.07 -8.95 3.27
CA PRO A 50 -12.52 -8.99 3.02
C PRO A 50 -13.35 -8.72 4.27
N VAL A 51 -12.91 -9.21 5.43
CA VAL A 51 -13.58 -9.00 6.72
C VAL A 51 -13.41 -7.54 7.18
N LEU A 52 -12.19 -7.02 7.11
CA LEU A 52 -11.87 -5.65 7.53
C LEU A 52 -12.54 -4.58 6.65
N THR A 53 -12.84 -4.89 5.39
CA THR A 53 -13.54 -3.99 4.47
C THR A 53 -15.03 -4.30 4.32
N GLY A 54 -15.56 -5.21 5.13
CA GLY A 54 -16.98 -5.56 5.16
C GLY A 54 -17.85 -4.40 5.66
N PRO A 55 -19.15 -4.39 5.32
CA PRO A 55 -20.06 -3.29 5.68
C PRO A 55 -20.14 -3.05 7.20
N GLU A 56 -20.16 -4.12 8.00
CA GLU A 56 -20.21 -4.04 9.48
C GLU A 56 -18.94 -3.41 10.06
N ALA A 57 -17.77 -3.85 9.60
CA ALA A 57 -16.50 -3.28 10.01
C ALA A 57 -16.38 -1.80 9.60
N CYS A 58 -16.81 -1.46 8.38
CA CYS A 58 -16.86 -0.09 7.90
C CYS A 58 -17.78 0.79 8.78
N ALA A 59 -18.95 0.29 9.17
CA ALA A 59 -19.87 1.01 10.05
C ALA A 59 -19.26 1.26 11.43
N ALA A 60 -18.61 0.27 12.02
CA ALA A 60 -17.94 0.39 13.32
C ALA A 60 -16.79 1.43 13.27
N TYR A 61 -15.91 1.36 12.27
CA TYR A 61 -14.80 2.32 12.12
C TYR A 61 -15.30 3.72 11.81
N ASN A 62 -16.35 3.85 11.00
CA ASN A 62 -16.94 5.15 10.69
C ASN A 62 -17.56 5.80 11.91
N SER A 63 -18.25 5.07 12.77
CA SER A 63 -18.82 5.61 14.00
C SER A 63 -17.73 6.15 14.95
N LEU A 64 -16.64 5.42 15.08
CA LEU A 64 -15.54 5.76 16.00
C LEU A 64 -14.65 6.89 15.48
N LEU A 65 -14.32 6.89 14.20
CA LEU A 65 -13.30 7.76 13.60
C LEU A 65 -13.86 8.93 12.79
N SER A 66 -15.18 9.01 12.60
CA SER A 66 -15.80 10.09 11.81
C SER A 66 -15.51 11.50 12.38
N GLY A 67 -15.50 11.65 13.70
CA GLY A 67 -15.22 12.93 14.34
C GLY A 67 -13.82 13.46 14.04
N PRO A 68 -12.77 12.75 14.43
CA PRO A 68 -11.38 13.11 14.10
C PRO A 68 -11.14 13.30 12.60
N MET A 69 -11.70 12.40 11.77
CA MET A 69 -11.49 12.44 10.32
C MET A 69 -12.09 13.70 9.68
N ARG A 70 -13.27 14.10 10.10
CA ARG A 70 -13.90 15.34 9.62
C ARG A 70 -13.18 16.60 10.11
N ARG A 71 -12.72 16.62 11.37
CA ARG A 71 -12.04 17.80 11.95
C ARG A 71 -10.62 17.98 11.43
N LEU A 72 -9.82 16.89 11.37
CA LEU A 72 -8.40 16.96 11.03
C LEU A 72 -8.16 16.89 9.52
N PHE A 73 -8.87 16.02 8.81
CA PHE A 73 -8.56 15.71 7.41
C PHE A 73 -9.62 16.21 6.42
N HIS A 74 -10.74 16.76 6.90
CA HIS A 74 -11.88 17.18 6.06
C HIS A 74 -12.35 16.06 5.10
N LEU A 75 -12.42 14.84 5.59
CA LEU A 75 -12.84 13.66 4.86
C LEU A 75 -14.11 13.05 5.47
N PRO A 76 -14.98 12.40 4.67
CA PRO A 76 -16.17 11.72 5.19
C PRO A 76 -15.79 10.53 6.09
N GLY A 77 -16.74 10.04 6.90
CA GLY A 77 -16.50 8.90 7.79
C GLY A 77 -16.01 7.65 7.08
N ALA A 78 -16.53 7.34 5.87
CA ALA A 78 -16.06 6.22 5.07
C ALA A 78 -14.57 6.31 4.70
N ALA A 79 -14.02 7.51 4.63
CA ALA A 79 -12.60 7.75 4.44
C ALA A 79 -11.75 7.28 5.62
N ALA A 80 -12.30 7.30 6.84
CA ALA A 80 -11.62 6.83 8.04
C ALA A 80 -11.27 5.34 7.92
N THR A 81 -12.22 4.54 7.50
CA THR A 81 -12.01 3.11 7.29
C THR A 81 -10.96 2.85 6.23
N ALA A 82 -11.06 3.52 5.07
CA ALA A 82 -10.11 3.38 3.98
C ALA A 82 -8.69 3.79 4.39
N ALA A 83 -8.55 4.90 5.15
CA ALA A 83 -7.27 5.38 5.65
C ALA A 83 -6.69 4.43 6.70
N LEU A 84 -7.48 4.01 7.70
CA LEU A 84 -7.04 3.11 8.76
C LEU A 84 -6.54 1.78 8.19
N ILE A 85 -7.37 1.12 7.38
CA ILE A 85 -7.01 -0.15 6.77
C ILE A 85 -5.80 0.03 5.85
N GLY A 86 -5.76 1.11 5.09
CA GLY A 86 -4.65 1.40 4.19
C GLY A 86 -3.34 1.65 4.91
N MET A 87 -3.35 2.32 6.06
CA MET A 87 -2.17 2.56 6.89
C MET A 87 -1.64 1.27 7.51
N ILE A 88 -2.51 0.37 7.96
CA ILE A 88 -2.12 -0.91 8.57
C ILE A 88 -1.70 -1.92 7.52
N ALA A 89 -2.48 -2.09 6.46
CA ALA A 89 -2.22 -3.08 5.42
C ALA A 89 -1.12 -2.64 4.44
N GLY A 90 -0.90 -1.33 4.30
CA GLY A 90 0.05 -0.82 3.32
C GLY A 90 -0.36 -1.16 1.88
N SER A 91 0.57 -0.97 0.94
CA SER A 91 0.38 -1.39 -0.45
C SER A 91 0.71 -2.88 -0.61
N PRO A 92 -0.09 -3.69 -1.34
CA PRO A 92 -1.26 -3.31 -2.15
C PRO A 92 -2.60 -3.29 -1.37
N GLY A 93 -2.64 -3.75 -0.14
CA GLY A 93 -3.87 -3.92 0.64
C GLY A 93 -4.66 -2.62 0.82
N GLY A 94 -3.96 -1.52 1.11
CA GLY A 94 -4.56 -0.20 1.24
C GLY A 94 -5.25 0.26 -0.05
N ALA A 95 -4.63 0.05 -1.20
CA ALA A 95 -5.22 0.40 -2.48
C ALA A 95 -6.50 -0.41 -2.75
N ILE A 96 -6.49 -1.71 -2.42
CA ILE A 96 -7.66 -2.59 -2.55
C ILE A 96 -8.81 -2.10 -1.65
N ALA A 97 -8.50 -1.73 -0.39
CA ALA A 97 -9.50 -1.21 0.54
C ALA A 97 -10.14 0.08 0.02
N VAL A 98 -9.32 1.05 -0.42
CA VAL A 98 -9.80 2.30 -1.00
C VAL A 98 -10.69 2.06 -2.21
N CYS A 99 -10.27 1.18 -3.13
CA CYS A 99 -11.06 0.83 -4.32
C CYS A 99 -12.40 0.18 -3.96
N ARG A 100 -12.44 -0.72 -2.99
CA ARG A 100 -13.69 -1.37 -2.54
C ARG A 100 -14.66 -0.35 -1.97
N ILE A 101 -14.21 0.50 -1.05
CA ILE A 101 -15.05 1.52 -0.40
C ILE A 101 -15.52 2.59 -1.41
N ALA A 102 -14.67 2.95 -2.38
CA ALA A 102 -15.06 3.86 -3.45
C ALA A 102 -16.13 3.25 -4.37
N ARG A 103 -16.00 1.97 -4.73
CA ARG A 103 -16.99 1.26 -5.55
C ARG A 103 -18.34 1.08 -4.87
N SER A 104 -18.37 0.96 -3.56
CA SER A 104 -19.63 0.93 -2.77
C SER A 104 -20.29 2.30 -2.59
N GLY A 105 -19.75 3.37 -3.22
CA GLY A 105 -20.29 4.72 -3.12
C GLY A 105 -19.92 5.46 -1.84
N GLY A 106 -19.06 4.87 -0.98
CA GLY A 106 -18.65 5.48 0.28
C GLY A 106 -17.66 6.65 0.15
N LEU A 107 -17.01 6.79 -1.02
CA LEU A 107 -16.01 7.82 -1.29
C LEU A 107 -16.19 8.43 -2.67
N ARG A 108 -15.99 9.75 -2.79
CA ARG A 108 -15.84 10.42 -4.07
C ARG A 108 -14.50 10.07 -4.71
N ALA A 109 -14.38 10.12 -6.03
CA ALA A 109 -13.14 9.80 -6.74
C ALA A 109 -11.93 10.64 -6.27
N SER A 110 -12.14 11.92 -5.98
CA SER A 110 -11.12 12.82 -5.43
C SER A 110 -10.65 12.41 -4.04
N GLU A 111 -11.57 12.01 -3.18
CA GLU A 111 -11.29 11.55 -1.81
C GLU A 111 -10.55 10.20 -1.84
N ALA A 112 -11.01 9.26 -2.65
CA ALA A 112 -10.38 7.97 -2.86
C ALA A 112 -8.93 8.13 -3.34
N ARG A 113 -8.68 9.04 -4.29
CA ARG A 113 -7.33 9.32 -4.79
C ARG A 113 -6.43 9.91 -3.71
N ARG A 114 -6.91 10.85 -2.91
CA ARG A 114 -6.15 11.45 -1.80
C ARG A 114 -5.74 10.39 -0.78
N ILE A 115 -6.70 9.54 -0.39
CA ILE A 115 -6.43 8.46 0.55
C ILE A 115 -5.46 7.45 -0.06
N ALA A 116 -5.69 7.02 -1.30
CA ALA A 116 -4.80 6.08 -1.98
C ALA A 116 -3.35 6.57 -2.03
N LEU A 117 -3.12 7.85 -2.29
CA LEU A 117 -1.79 8.45 -2.28
C LEU A 117 -1.16 8.43 -0.87
N ALA A 118 -1.94 8.77 0.17
CA ALA A 118 -1.44 8.79 1.54
C ALA A 118 -1.13 7.38 2.08
N VAL A 119 -1.91 6.36 1.68
CA VAL A 119 -1.75 4.99 2.16
C VAL A 119 -0.93 4.09 1.24
N SER A 120 -0.30 4.65 0.21
CA SER A 120 0.54 3.89 -0.75
C SER A 120 1.88 3.42 -0.18
N GLY A 121 2.10 3.59 1.11
CA GLY A 121 3.32 3.18 1.79
C GLY A 121 3.41 1.67 2.02
N VAL A 122 4.54 1.27 2.57
CA VAL A 122 4.79 -0.10 3.02
C VAL A 122 3.98 -0.38 4.29
N SER A 123 3.54 -1.62 4.51
CA SER A 123 2.82 -1.95 5.74
C SER A 123 3.74 -1.90 6.96
N PRO A 124 3.29 -1.37 8.11
CA PRO A 124 4.06 -1.39 9.34
C PRO A 124 4.50 -2.80 9.75
N ALA A 125 3.63 -3.80 9.55
CA ALA A 125 3.94 -5.18 9.83
C ALA A 125 5.11 -5.71 8.98
N TYR A 126 5.18 -5.35 7.70
CA TYR A 126 6.31 -5.71 6.87
C TYR A 126 7.60 -5.03 7.34
N LEU A 127 7.55 -3.77 7.74
CA LEU A 127 8.71 -3.07 8.28
C LEU A 127 9.19 -3.67 9.59
N MET A 128 8.28 -4.08 10.47
CA MET A 128 8.62 -4.71 11.75
C MET A 128 9.15 -6.14 11.56
N LEU A 129 8.38 -6.99 10.89
CA LEU A 129 8.67 -8.42 10.79
C LEU A 129 9.61 -8.75 9.63
N GLY A 130 9.36 -8.19 8.45
CA GLY A 130 10.16 -8.47 7.26
C GLY A 130 11.50 -7.76 7.30
N VAL A 131 11.52 -6.45 7.52
CA VAL A 131 12.75 -5.65 7.47
C VAL A 131 13.46 -5.69 8.82
N GLY A 132 12.82 -5.22 9.89
CA GLY A 132 13.45 -5.10 11.21
C GLY A 132 13.92 -6.44 11.73
N PHE A 133 13.02 -7.38 11.92
CA PHE A 133 13.36 -8.70 12.48
C PHE A 133 14.01 -9.63 11.43
N GLY A 134 13.42 -9.73 10.24
CA GLY A 134 13.84 -10.71 9.23
C GLY A 134 15.19 -10.38 8.56
N LEU A 135 15.45 -9.11 8.22
CA LEU A 135 16.70 -8.71 7.56
C LEU A 135 17.78 -8.24 8.53
N TYR A 136 17.40 -7.47 9.54
CA TYR A 136 18.35 -6.86 10.48
C TYR A 136 18.41 -7.53 11.86
N GLY A 137 17.55 -8.52 12.15
CA GLY A 137 17.50 -9.20 13.45
C GLY A 137 17.11 -8.27 14.62
N SER A 138 16.56 -7.09 14.35
CA SER A 138 16.27 -6.06 15.35
C SER A 138 14.81 -5.59 15.30
N MET A 139 14.03 -6.00 16.29
CA MET A 139 12.64 -5.56 16.42
C MET A 139 12.53 -4.06 16.70
N SER A 140 13.47 -3.48 17.45
CA SER A 140 13.50 -2.04 17.74
C SER A 140 13.68 -1.20 16.49
N LEU A 141 14.56 -1.62 15.58
CA LEU A 141 14.71 -0.98 14.27
C LEU A 141 13.42 -1.08 13.45
N GLY A 142 12.80 -2.25 13.42
CA GLY A 142 11.52 -2.46 12.73
C GLY A 142 10.41 -1.55 13.25
N LEU A 143 10.34 -1.39 14.56
CA LEU A 143 9.36 -0.54 15.23
C LEU A 143 9.60 0.95 14.92
N ALA A 144 10.86 1.39 14.93
CA ALA A 144 11.22 2.75 14.55
C ALA A 144 10.85 3.05 13.09
N LEU A 145 11.15 2.15 12.16
CA LEU A 145 10.78 2.28 10.75
C LEU A 145 9.27 2.34 10.57
N ALA A 146 8.52 1.49 11.27
CA ALA A 146 7.06 1.49 11.23
C ALA A 146 6.47 2.79 11.77
N ALA A 147 7.01 3.32 12.88
CA ALA A 147 6.59 4.59 13.45
C ALA A 147 6.84 5.76 12.49
N ILE A 148 8.04 5.83 11.90
CA ILE A 148 8.38 6.85 10.88
C ILE A 148 7.43 6.75 9.69
N GLN A 149 7.15 5.55 9.19
CA GLN A 149 6.24 5.31 8.07
C GLN A 149 4.82 5.82 8.39
N LEU A 150 4.29 5.51 9.58
CA LEU A 150 2.97 6.00 10.01
C LEU A 150 2.94 7.53 10.13
N CYS A 151 3.99 8.14 10.68
CA CYS A 151 4.10 9.60 10.73
C CYS A 151 4.11 10.24 9.34
N ILE A 152 4.83 9.66 8.38
CA ILE A 152 4.86 10.13 6.99
C ILE A 152 3.47 10.01 6.35
N GLN A 153 2.77 8.89 6.55
CA GLN A 153 1.42 8.69 6.00
C GLN A 153 0.42 9.69 6.57
N LEU A 154 0.47 9.95 7.89
CA LEU A 154 -0.36 10.97 8.53
C LEU A 154 -0.03 12.38 8.02
N ALA A 155 1.25 12.71 7.90
CA ALA A 155 1.70 13.99 7.34
C ALA A 155 1.24 14.18 5.90
N LEU A 156 1.34 13.13 5.06
CA LEU A 156 0.83 13.16 3.68
C LEU A 156 -0.68 13.36 3.64
N LEU A 157 -1.43 12.69 4.51
CA LEU A 157 -2.88 12.87 4.57
C LEU A 157 -3.27 14.31 4.96
N LEU A 158 -2.50 14.94 5.87
CA LEU A 158 -2.66 16.34 6.25
C LEU A 158 -2.27 17.29 5.11
N LEU A 159 -1.15 17.07 4.45
CA LEU A 159 -0.69 17.88 3.32
C LEU A 159 -1.66 17.83 2.14
N LEU A 160 -2.15 16.65 1.81
CA LEU A 160 -3.11 16.45 0.74
C LEU A 160 -4.49 17.06 1.03
N ARG A 161 -4.76 17.44 2.27
CA ARG A 161 -5.95 18.21 2.64
C ARG A 161 -6.00 19.57 1.93
N ALA A 162 -4.85 20.22 1.79
CA ALA A 162 -4.72 21.57 1.22
C ALA A 162 -4.62 21.57 -0.31
N VAL A 163 -4.38 20.43 -0.94
CA VAL A 163 -4.17 20.33 -2.40
C VAL A 163 -5.50 20.02 -3.08
N PRO A 164 -6.07 20.93 -3.90
CA PRO A 164 -7.19 20.60 -4.75
C PRO A 164 -6.71 19.59 -5.80
N VAL A 165 -7.25 18.38 -5.75
CA VAL A 165 -6.91 17.33 -6.71
C VAL A 165 -7.61 17.65 -8.03
N SER A 166 -6.88 18.32 -8.94
CA SER A 166 -7.34 18.60 -10.29
C SER A 166 -7.60 17.30 -11.06
N TYR A 167 -8.70 17.28 -11.80
CA TYR A 167 -9.12 16.13 -12.61
C TYR A 167 -8.16 15.93 -13.79
N THR A 168 -7.12 15.14 -13.61
CA THR A 168 -6.49 14.49 -14.76
C THR A 168 -7.16 13.12 -14.89
N HIS A 169 -7.75 12.86 -16.05
CA HIS A 169 -8.39 11.60 -16.41
C HIS A 169 -7.41 10.44 -16.21
N LEU A 170 -7.42 9.85 -15.01
CA LEU A 170 -6.95 8.50 -14.81
C LEU A 170 -8.14 7.60 -15.11
N THR A 171 -8.25 7.19 -16.35
CA THR A 171 -8.95 5.97 -16.69
C THR A 171 -8.27 4.87 -15.88
N LEU A 172 -8.91 4.42 -14.80
CA LEU A 172 -8.55 3.16 -14.18
C LEU A 172 -8.54 2.13 -15.30
N PRO A 173 -7.45 1.38 -15.50
CA PRO A 173 -7.49 0.29 -16.45
C PRO A 173 -8.61 -0.64 -16.01
N THR A 174 -9.70 -0.61 -16.75
CA THR A 174 -10.72 -1.64 -16.70
C THR A 174 -10.04 -2.89 -17.23
N ILE A 175 -9.49 -3.70 -16.33
CA ILE A 175 -9.09 -5.06 -16.68
C ILE A 175 -10.42 -5.80 -16.79
N PRO A 176 -10.84 -6.22 -17.99
CA PRO A 176 -11.99 -7.05 -18.15
C PRO A 176 -11.60 -8.46 -17.69
N TRP A 177 -11.86 -8.76 -16.44
CA TRP A 177 -11.94 -10.14 -16.01
C TRP A 177 -13.39 -10.58 -16.27
N VAL A 178 -13.54 -11.33 -17.33
CA VAL A 178 -14.71 -12.14 -17.62
C VAL A 178 -14.87 -13.19 -16.54
#